data_76dc2333d6e4a91dc7c6b3e05da4f738
#
_entry.id   76dc2333d6e4a91dc7c6b3e05da4f738
#
_cell.length_a   1.000
_cell.length_b   1.000
_cell.length_c   1.000
_cell.angle_alpha   90.00
_cell.angle_beta   90.00
_cell.angle_gamma   90.00
#
_symmetry.space_group_name_H-M   'P 1'
#
loop_
_entity.id
_entity.type
_entity.pdbx_description
1 polymer ?
#
loop_
_entity_poly.entity_id
_entity_poly.type
_entity_poly.pdbx_seq_one_letter_code
_entity_poly.pdbx_strand_id
1 'polypeptide(L)'
;MKKIIVLILCLIIMTGCMPESKHEDATFYQNGKCVAFYPLNNERIEEYAKSLCEDPKERKHIDYEIEEVGEFLKVIYPDRYFYTGKYYEEIELEVKDHVDILANYLRYRMKKDDLDIAYTSQFILDTNEDTLDVSDVKISFLEDGILHFYFPQFDYDLIMSLDYAQQIVKRDFGVEDKVYEKRRYLNDQRPMIAITYDDGPFPPVDEDIYETMEKYDARCTFYIVGDRLSPSYLESVEKAISYGHEIGSHSENHQYLSKCSAEEAMGYLKMVNDYVEEKLGYEIKTYRPPYGARNLEMEEIIDMPCIMWNVDSKDWKYRDEDETYDRIMSVVNPDDVILMHALYYSTGRATRRLVPDLIDKGYQLVTISELLEHLNFTGKYFEGQ
;
A
#
# COMPACT_ATOMS: atom_id res chain seq x y z
N MET A 1 -43.38 -15.76 22.92
CA MET A 1 -43.17 -15.74 24.36
C MET A 1 -42.52 -14.39 24.67
N LYS A 2 -43.22 -13.56 25.40
CA LYS A 2 -42.75 -12.19 25.76
C LYS A 2 -41.57 -12.33 26.71
N LYS A 3 -40.38 -11.93 26.28
CA LYS A 3 -39.24 -11.75 27.17
C LYS A 3 -39.39 -10.45 27.93
N ILE A 4 -39.30 -10.61 29.21
CA ILE A 4 -39.45 -9.61 30.24
C ILE A 4 -38.31 -8.60 30.09
N ILE A 5 -38.68 -7.36 29.80
CA ILE A 5 -37.81 -6.21 29.94
C ILE A 5 -37.62 -6.00 31.45
N VAL A 6 -36.40 -6.28 31.95
CA VAL A 6 -36.04 -5.91 33.33
C VAL A 6 -35.79 -4.40 33.33
N LEU A 7 -36.81 -3.67 33.66
CA LEU A 7 -36.73 -2.27 34.02
C LEU A 7 -35.92 -2.16 35.32
N ILE A 8 -34.68 -1.70 35.22
CA ILE A 8 -34.00 -1.16 36.40
C ILE A 8 -34.56 0.25 36.60
N LEU A 9 -35.68 0.29 37.30
CA LEU A 9 -36.22 1.54 37.82
C LEU A 9 -35.34 1.98 39.00
N CYS A 10 -34.32 2.76 38.76
CA CYS A 10 -33.75 3.61 39.80
C CYS A 10 -34.62 4.86 39.91
N LEU A 11 -35.27 5.00 41.06
CA LEU A 11 -36.09 6.13 41.43
C LEU A 11 -35.37 7.46 41.09
N ILE A 12 -35.87 8.16 40.09
CA ILE A 12 -35.79 9.62 40.05
C ILE A 12 -37.20 10.15 39.82
N ILE A 13 -37.90 10.37 40.92
CA ILE A 13 -39.07 11.24 40.92
C ILE A 13 -38.57 12.67 41.02
N MET A 14 -38.30 13.26 39.86
CA MET A 14 -38.28 14.73 39.70
C MET A 14 -38.78 15.04 38.29
N THR A 15 -39.82 15.82 38.24
CA THR A 15 -40.56 16.34 37.10
C THR A 15 -39.66 16.86 35.98
N GLY A 16 -39.43 16.03 34.99
CA GLY A 16 -38.75 16.38 33.73
C GLY A 16 -39.05 15.28 32.70
N CYS A 17 -39.36 15.65 31.45
CA CYS A 17 -39.51 14.69 30.38
C CYS A 17 -38.27 13.77 30.33
N MET A 18 -38.50 12.46 30.17
CA MET A 18 -37.40 11.53 29.88
C MET A 18 -36.69 11.99 28.63
N PRO A 19 -35.37 11.88 28.57
CA PRO A 19 -34.65 12.14 27.33
C PRO A 19 -35.17 11.22 26.22
N GLU A 20 -35.40 11.77 25.04
CA GLU A 20 -35.86 11.01 23.88
C GLU A 20 -34.71 10.91 22.85
N SER A 21 -34.45 9.71 22.37
CA SER A 21 -33.61 9.45 21.21
C SER A 21 -34.43 9.48 19.93
N LYS A 22 -33.78 9.63 18.80
CA LYS A 22 -34.35 9.41 17.46
C LYS A 22 -34.66 7.93 17.19
N HIS A 23 -34.10 7.00 17.98
CA HIS A 23 -34.15 5.56 17.79
C HIS A 23 -34.99 4.88 18.87
N GLU A 24 -35.91 4.00 18.47
CA GLU A 24 -36.83 3.31 19.38
C GLU A 24 -36.12 2.32 20.31
N ASP A 25 -35.02 1.71 19.85
CA ASP A 25 -34.22 0.70 20.57
C ASP A 25 -33.03 1.29 21.34
N ALA A 26 -32.95 2.61 21.45
CA ALA A 26 -31.89 3.27 22.18
C ALA A 26 -32.07 3.21 23.68
N THR A 27 -30.97 3.08 24.40
CA THR A 27 -30.89 3.39 25.83
C THR A 27 -30.02 4.63 26.03
N PHE A 28 -29.86 5.07 27.26
CA PHE A 28 -29.06 6.26 27.51
C PHE A 28 -28.25 6.16 28.80
N TYR A 29 -27.17 6.90 28.84
CA TYR A 29 -26.40 7.22 30.02
C TYR A 29 -26.60 8.71 30.35
N GLN A 30 -26.81 9.01 31.64
CA GLN A 30 -26.92 10.39 32.08
C GLN A 30 -25.94 10.67 33.21
N ASN A 31 -25.18 11.74 33.06
CA ASN A 31 -24.32 12.29 34.10
C ASN A 31 -24.60 13.79 34.25
N GLY A 32 -25.32 14.15 35.30
CA GLY A 32 -25.74 15.54 35.54
C GLY A 32 -26.62 16.11 34.43
N LYS A 33 -26.10 17.07 33.65
CA LYS A 33 -26.80 17.70 32.53
C LYS A 33 -26.50 17.08 31.18
N CYS A 34 -25.53 16.15 31.10
CA CYS A 34 -25.20 15.44 29.89
C CYS A 34 -25.99 14.15 29.77
N VAL A 35 -26.51 13.90 28.56
CA VAL A 35 -27.20 12.67 28.20
C VAL A 35 -26.57 12.16 26.87
N ALA A 36 -26.18 10.89 26.88
CA ALA A 36 -25.69 10.22 25.67
C ALA A 36 -26.51 8.96 25.41
N PHE A 37 -27.03 8.81 24.20
CA PHE A 37 -27.77 7.64 23.75
C PHE A 37 -26.85 6.62 23.09
N TYR A 38 -27.19 5.34 23.19
CA TYR A 38 -26.48 4.25 22.54
C TYR A 38 -27.43 3.05 22.32
N PRO A 39 -27.14 2.20 21.31
CA PRO A 39 -27.92 0.99 21.09
C PRO A 39 -27.66 -0.04 22.20
N LEU A 40 -28.67 -0.85 22.48
CA LEU A 40 -28.52 -2.00 23.38
C LEU A 40 -27.61 -3.09 22.78
N ASN A 41 -27.00 -3.90 23.66
CA ASN A 41 -26.22 -5.09 23.33
C ASN A 41 -24.84 -4.84 22.74
N ASN A 42 -24.23 -3.66 22.87
CA ASN A 42 -22.84 -3.42 22.51
C ASN A 42 -22.12 -2.66 23.62
N GLU A 43 -21.31 -3.37 24.38
CA GLU A 43 -20.62 -2.83 25.56
C GLU A 43 -19.60 -1.73 25.18
N ARG A 44 -18.94 -1.87 24.05
CA ARG A 44 -17.96 -0.86 23.57
C ARG A 44 -18.63 0.46 23.22
N ILE A 45 -19.78 0.41 22.52
CA ILE A 45 -20.55 1.62 22.19
C ILE A 45 -21.12 2.25 23.46
N GLU A 46 -21.56 1.44 24.41
CA GLU A 46 -22.01 1.92 25.72
C GLU A 46 -20.89 2.64 26.48
N GLU A 47 -19.70 2.06 26.54
CA GLU A 47 -18.55 2.67 27.22
C GLU A 47 -18.16 3.99 26.56
N TYR A 48 -18.12 4.01 25.23
CA TYR A 48 -17.84 5.24 24.49
C TYR A 48 -18.90 6.31 24.75
N ALA A 49 -20.19 6.00 24.67
CA ALA A 49 -21.27 6.95 24.97
C ALA A 49 -21.17 7.50 26.40
N LYS A 50 -20.77 6.68 27.38
CA LYS A 50 -20.51 7.11 28.77
C LYS A 50 -19.34 8.10 28.83
N SER A 51 -18.26 7.88 28.05
CA SER A 51 -17.09 8.76 28.02
C SER A 51 -17.41 10.16 27.50
N LEU A 52 -18.38 10.30 26.62
CA LEU A 52 -18.84 11.60 26.12
C LEU A 52 -19.51 12.50 27.19
N CYS A 53 -19.87 11.92 28.32
CA CYS A 53 -20.54 12.59 29.45
C CYS A 53 -19.67 12.65 30.71
N GLU A 54 -18.38 12.88 30.61
CA GLU A 54 -17.45 12.95 31.75
C GLU A 54 -17.70 14.18 32.65
N ASP A 55 -17.99 15.34 32.05
CA ASP A 55 -18.31 16.56 32.85
C ASP A 55 -19.81 16.68 33.14
N PRO A 56 -20.25 16.44 34.39
CA PRO A 56 -21.67 16.51 34.75
C PRO A 56 -22.26 17.92 34.70
N LYS A 57 -21.46 18.96 34.57
CA LYS A 57 -21.90 20.35 34.49
C LYS A 57 -22.18 20.78 33.05
N GLU A 58 -21.57 20.13 32.08
CA GLU A 58 -21.78 20.43 30.69
C GLU A 58 -23.14 19.94 30.22
N ARG A 59 -23.88 20.82 29.51
CA ARG A 59 -25.20 20.45 28.97
C ARG A 59 -24.99 19.87 27.57
N LYS A 60 -25.03 18.56 27.46
CA LYS A 60 -24.95 17.83 26.20
C LYS A 60 -26.13 16.89 26.02
N HIS A 61 -26.62 16.80 24.81
CA HIS A 61 -27.58 15.79 24.38
C HIS A 61 -26.98 15.16 23.12
N ILE A 62 -26.47 13.95 23.26
CA ILE A 62 -25.70 13.24 22.22
C ILE A 62 -26.52 12.04 21.80
N ASP A 63 -26.90 12.01 20.54
CA ASP A 63 -27.56 10.89 19.88
C ASP A 63 -26.67 10.35 18.79
N TYR A 64 -26.97 9.18 18.26
CA TYR A 64 -26.22 8.54 17.17
C TYR A 64 -27.09 8.48 15.92
N GLU A 65 -26.44 8.24 14.78
CA GLU A 65 -27.09 7.93 13.51
C GLU A 65 -26.76 6.48 13.13
N ILE A 66 -27.59 5.86 12.28
CA ILE A 66 -27.42 4.52 11.80
C ILE A 66 -27.39 4.55 10.28
N GLU A 67 -26.39 3.90 9.71
CA GLU A 67 -26.25 3.65 8.28
C GLU A 67 -26.16 2.14 8.05
N GLU A 68 -26.96 1.59 7.12
CA GLU A 68 -26.78 0.21 6.68
C GLU A 68 -25.65 0.16 5.65
N VAL A 69 -24.63 -0.67 5.90
CA VAL A 69 -23.44 -0.78 5.08
C VAL A 69 -23.15 -2.25 4.83
N GLY A 70 -23.49 -2.75 3.65
CA GLY A 70 -23.35 -4.16 3.33
C GLY A 70 -24.14 -5.06 4.30
N GLU A 71 -23.43 -5.92 5.02
CA GLU A 71 -24.02 -6.82 6.03
C GLU A 71 -24.09 -6.22 7.45
N PHE A 72 -23.65 -5.00 7.63
CA PHE A 72 -23.46 -4.36 8.93
C PHE A 72 -24.34 -3.13 9.15
N LEU A 73 -24.42 -2.72 10.40
CA LEU A 73 -24.86 -1.39 10.78
C LEU A 73 -23.64 -0.57 11.18
N LYS A 74 -23.57 0.65 10.66
CA LYS A 74 -22.62 1.66 11.09
C LYS A 74 -23.32 2.62 12.04
N VAL A 75 -22.91 2.60 13.30
CA VAL A 75 -23.41 3.49 14.36
C VAL A 75 -22.50 4.69 14.43
N ILE A 76 -23.01 5.88 14.12
CA ILE A 76 -22.22 7.10 13.89
C ILE A 76 -22.49 8.11 15.01
N TYR A 77 -21.44 8.50 15.70
CA TYR A 77 -21.39 9.64 16.61
C TYR A 77 -20.70 10.85 15.95
N PRO A 78 -20.73 12.04 16.52
CA PRO A 78 -20.17 13.24 15.88
C PRO A 78 -18.69 13.16 15.50
N ASP A 79 -17.91 12.37 16.22
CA ASP A 79 -16.45 12.26 16.08
C ASP A 79 -15.96 10.81 15.90
N ARG A 80 -16.87 9.83 15.86
CA ARG A 80 -16.53 8.41 15.81
C ARG A 80 -17.66 7.54 15.27
N TYR A 81 -17.33 6.39 14.71
CA TYR A 81 -18.32 5.40 14.30
C TYR A 81 -17.89 3.96 14.62
N PHE A 82 -18.89 3.06 14.70
CA PHE A 82 -18.70 1.65 15.02
C PHE A 82 -19.46 0.80 14.01
N TYR A 83 -18.85 -0.30 13.61
CA TYR A 83 -19.54 -1.33 12.84
C TYR A 83 -20.08 -2.41 13.79
N THR A 84 -21.31 -2.81 13.58
CA THR A 84 -21.99 -3.85 14.38
C THR A 84 -22.82 -4.75 13.48
N GLY A 85 -23.27 -5.91 14.01
CA GLY A 85 -24.30 -6.71 13.38
C GLY A 85 -25.67 -6.04 13.41
N LYS A 86 -26.67 -6.64 12.75
CA LYS A 86 -28.02 -6.08 12.61
C LYS A 86 -28.78 -5.85 13.93
N TYR A 87 -28.33 -6.51 14.99
CA TYR A 87 -28.89 -6.36 16.33
C TYR A 87 -27.89 -5.70 17.30
N TYR A 88 -26.91 -4.98 16.76
CA TYR A 88 -25.82 -4.31 17.46
C TYR A 88 -24.86 -5.24 18.19
N GLU A 89 -24.92 -6.55 17.90
CA GLU A 89 -23.98 -7.53 18.43
C GLU A 89 -22.56 -7.33 17.89
N GLU A 90 -21.56 -7.82 18.62
CA GLU A 90 -20.21 -7.94 18.13
C GLU A 90 -20.15 -8.96 16.98
N ILE A 91 -19.27 -8.72 16.01
CA ILE A 91 -19.17 -9.52 14.80
C ILE A 91 -17.96 -10.41 14.90
N GLU A 92 -18.15 -11.70 14.66
CA GLU A 92 -17.04 -12.61 14.43
C GLU A 92 -16.60 -12.51 12.96
N LEU A 93 -15.31 -12.27 12.76
CA LEU A 93 -14.69 -12.13 11.46
C LEU A 93 -13.75 -13.31 11.18
N GLU A 94 -13.76 -13.78 9.95
CA GLU A 94 -12.88 -14.86 9.48
C GLU A 94 -12.05 -14.37 8.28
N VAL A 95 -10.81 -14.87 8.17
CA VAL A 95 -9.93 -14.63 7.03
C VAL A 95 -10.43 -15.42 5.82
N LYS A 96 -10.39 -14.81 4.63
CA LYS A 96 -10.62 -15.48 3.35
C LYS A 96 -9.46 -16.41 3.00
N ASP A 97 -9.65 -17.20 1.93
CA ASP A 97 -8.60 -18.09 1.42
C ASP A 97 -7.47 -17.35 0.67
N HIS A 98 -7.54 -16.01 0.60
CA HIS A 98 -6.49 -15.14 0.02
C HIS A 98 -5.44 -14.76 1.08
N VAL A 99 -4.71 -15.74 1.56
CA VAL A 99 -3.67 -15.54 2.59
C VAL A 99 -2.41 -14.86 2.05
N ASP A 100 -2.20 -14.85 0.73
CA ASP A 100 -1.06 -14.20 0.08
C ASP A 100 -1.03 -12.68 0.34
N ILE A 101 -2.16 -12.00 0.22
CA ILE A 101 -2.28 -10.57 0.54
C ILE A 101 -1.94 -10.32 2.00
N LEU A 102 -2.51 -11.12 2.90
CA LEU A 102 -2.26 -11.01 4.34
C LEU A 102 -0.80 -11.30 4.68
N ALA A 103 -0.21 -12.34 4.09
CA ALA A 103 1.18 -12.71 4.28
C ALA A 103 2.15 -11.60 3.84
N ASN A 104 1.91 -11.01 2.67
CA ASN A 104 2.71 -9.89 2.16
C ASN A 104 2.63 -8.66 3.06
N TYR A 105 1.43 -8.33 3.52
CA TYR A 105 1.22 -7.19 4.40
C TYR A 105 1.84 -7.40 5.78
N LEU A 106 1.74 -8.61 6.32
CA LEU A 106 2.37 -8.99 7.59
C LEU A 106 3.90 -8.83 7.49
N ARG A 107 4.54 -9.38 6.45
CA ARG A 107 5.99 -9.24 6.22
C ARG A 107 6.41 -7.77 6.12
N TYR A 108 5.68 -6.99 5.33
CA TYR A 108 5.93 -5.56 5.16
C TYR A 108 5.87 -4.81 6.49
N ARG A 109 4.81 -5.02 7.27
CA ARG A 109 4.60 -4.29 8.53
C ARG A 109 5.63 -4.67 9.59
N MET A 110 5.93 -5.97 9.75
CA MET A 110 6.94 -6.43 10.70
C MET A 110 8.33 -5.90 10.36
N LYS A 111 8.66 -5.81 9.07
CA LYS A 111 9.89 -5.20 8.57
C LYS A 111 9.92 -3.70 8.88
N LYS A 112 8.85 -2.97 8.61
CA LYS A 112 8.72 -1.54 8.92
C LYS A 112 8.84 -1.24 10.42
N ASP A 113 8.36 -2.15 11.26
CA ASP A 113 8.46 -2.05 12.72
C ASP A 113 9.81 -2.53 13.27
N ASP A 114 10.79 -2.79 12.38
CA ASP A 114 12.19 -3.19 12.68
C ASP A 114 12.29 -4.45 13.57
N LEU A 115 11.44 -5.44 13.27
CA LEU A 115 11.43 -6.70 14.01
C LEU A 115 12.41 -7.69 13.38
N ASP A 116 13.42 -8.11 14.12
CA ASP A 116 14.44 -9.06 13.67
C ASP A 116 13.87 -10.33 13.05
N ILE A 117 12.70 -10.79 13.50
CA ILE A 117 12.03 -11.97 12.99
C ILE A 117 11.65 -11.81 11.52
N ALA A 118 11.29 -10.61 11.06
CA ALA A 118 10.86 -10.34 9.69
C ALA A 118 11.97 -10.59 8.64
N TYR A 119 13.23 -10.63 9.07
CA TYR A 119 14.39 -10.85 8.20
C TYR A 119 14.89 -12.30 8.21
N THR A 120 14.26 -13.18 8.97
CA THR A 120 14.69 -14.58 9.02
C THR A 120 14.13 -15.39 7.85
N SER A 121 14.94 -16.29 7.31
CA SER A 121 14.49 -17.21 6.25
C SER A 121 13.30 -18.09 6.73
N GLN A 122 13.26 -18.43 8.01
CA GLN A 122 12.17 -19.20 8.58
C GLN A 122 10.88 -18.39 8.57
N PHE A 123 10.91 -17.11 8.99
CA PHE A 123 9.73 -16.26 8.95
C PHE A 123 9.17 -16.10 7.52
N ILE A 124 10.04 -15.93 6.52
CA ILE A 124 9.61 -15.84 5.11
C ILE A 124 8.93 -17.13 4.65
N LEU A 125 9.43 -18.30 5.08
CA LEU A 125 8.79 -19.59 4.80
C LEU A 125 7.45 -19.74 5.54
N ASP A 126 7.39 -19.36 6.80
CA ASP A 126 6.19 -19.48 7.64
C ASP A 126 5.08 -18.51 7.22
N THR A 127 5.44 -17.43 6.53
CA THR A 127 4.50 -16.43 5.97
C THR A 127 4.27 -16.59 4.46
N ASN A 128 4.69 -17.68 3.85
CA ASN A 128 4.31 -17.99 2.48
C ASN A 128 2.80 -18.29 2.43
N GLU A 129 2.17 -17.99 1.29
CA GLU A 129 0.74 -18.23 1.04
C GLU A 129 0.27 -19.66 1.35
N ASP A 130 1.17 -20.64 1.14
CA ASP A 130 0.88 -22.08 1.40
C ASP A 130 1.12 -22.48 2.85
N THR A 131 1.76 -21.66 3.67
CA THR A 131 2.24 -22.04 5.01
C THR A 131 1.79 -21.12 6.13
N LEU A 132 1.26 -19.92 5.81
CA LEU A 132 0.73 -19.02 6.82
C LEU A 132 -0.50 -19.64 7.48
N ASP A 133 -0.35 -20.04 8.75
CA ASP A 133 -1.48 -20.54 9.53
C ASP A 133 -2.32 -19.35 10.04
N VAL A 134 -3.52 -19.24 9.50
CA VAL A 134 -4.49 -18.19 9.87
C VAL A 134 -5.58 -18.71 10.81
N SER A 135 -5.54 -19.98 11.21
CA SER A 135 -6.58 -20.61 12.05
C SER A 135 -6.70 -19.99 13.43
N ASP A 136 -5.57 -19.52 13.98
CA ASP A 136 -5.50 -18.92 15.31
C ASP A 136 -5.46 -17.36 15.27
N VAL A 137 -5.56 -16.75 14.08
CA VAL A 137 -5.57 -15.29 13.95
C VAL A 137 -6.84 -14.73 14.56
N LYS A 138 -6.68 -13.82 15.51
CA LYS A 138 -7.78 -13.12 16.14
C LYS A 138 -8.01 -11.80 15.45
N ILE A 139 -9.23 -11.60 14.95
CA ILE A 139 -9.62 -10.35 14.29
C ILE A 139 -10.53 -9.57 15.23
N SER A 140 -10.23 -8.31 15.47
CA SER A 140 -11.06 -7.42 16.26
C SER A 140 -11.37 -6.14 15.49
N PHE A 141 -12.62 -5.69 15.60
CA PHE A 141 -13.00 -4.36 15.19
C PHE A 141 -12.44 -3.35 16.16
N LEU A 142 -11.70 -2.41 15.63
CA LEU A 142 -11.48 -1.16 16.31
C LEU A 142 -12.47 -0.09 15.84
N GLU A 143 -12.45 0.98 16.57
CA GLU A 143 -13.12 2.23 16.26
C GLU A 143 -12.60 2.81 14.92
N ASP A 144 -13.47 3.52 14.22
CA ASP A 144 -13.14 4.21 12.96
C ASP A 144 -12.77 3.32 11.77
N GLY A 145 -13.28 2.07 11.73
CA GLY A 145 -13.11 1.18 10.60
C GLY A 145 -11.70 0.60 10.46
N ILE A 146 -10.98 0.48 11.56
CA ILE A 146 -9.66 -0.16 11.63
C ILE A 146 -9.83 -1.57 12.18
N LEU A 147 -9.19 -2.54 11.53
CA LEU A 147 -9.14 -3.94 11.96
C LEU A 147 -7.77 -4.31 12.50
N HIS A 148 -7.76 -5.06 13.59
CA HIS A 148 -6.59 -5.71 14.13
C HIS A 148 -6.61 -7.19 13.80
N PHE A 149 -5.50 -7.69 13.29
CA PHE A 149 -5.21 -9.10 13.05
C PHE A 149 -4.09 -9.52 14.00
N TYR A 150 -4.43 -10.09 15.13
CA TYR A 150 -3.42 -10.58 16.06
C TYR A 150 -2.96 -11.98 15.66
N PHE A 151 -1.66 -12.12 15.46
CA PHE A 151 -0.96 -13.35 15.10
C PHE A 151 -0.26 -13.93 16.36
N PRO A 152 -0.86 -14.92 17.05
CA PRO A 152 -0.26 -15.47 18.27
C PRO A 152 1.13 -16.08 18.06
N GLN A 153 1.37 -16.68 16.89
CA GLN A 153 2.65 -17.33 16.56
C GLN A 153 3.82 -16.34 16.48
N PHE A 154 3.55 -15.05 16.25
CA PHE A 154 4.55 -13.98 16.13
C PHE A 154 4.43 -12.97 17.27
N ASP A 155 3.43 -13.11 18.15
CA ASP A 155 3.06 -12.09 19.16
C ASP A 155 2.95 -10.69 18.51
N TYR A 156 2.28 -10.62 17.35
CA TYR A 156 2.21 -9.43 16.53
C TYR A 156 0.79 -9.04 16.20
N ASP A 157 0.51 -7.73 16.28
CA ASP A 157 -0.78 -7.12 16.00
C ASP A 157 -0.71 -6.28 14.72
N LEU A 158 -1.25 -6.82 13.63
CA LEU A 158 -1.28 -6.18 12.33
C LEU A 158 -2.54 -5.32 12.21
N ILE A 159 -2.35 -4.04 11.94
CA ILE A 159 -3.44 -3.06 11.82
C ILE A 159 -3.71 -2.77 10.35
N MET A 160 -4.99 -2.83 9.94
CA MET A 160 -5.42 -2.52 8.59
C MET A 160 -6.63 -1.59 8.56
N SER A 161 -6.68 -0.72 7.56
CA SER A 161 -7.89 0.01 7.21
C SER A 161 -8.93 -0.93 6.60
N LEU A 162 -10.22 -0.59 6.74
CA LEU A 162 -11.33 -1.43 6.33
C LEU A 162 -11.35 -1.71 4.83
N ASP A 163 -11.04 -0.71 4.01
CA ASP A 163 -10.97 -0.80 2.56
C ASP A 163 -9.91 -1.80 2.05
N TYR A 164 -8.83 -1.99 2.82
CA TYR A 164 -7.84 -3.01 2.52
C TYR A 164 -8.20 -4.37 3.13
N ALA A 165 -8.66 -4.37 4.38
CA ALA A 165 -9.05 -5.60 5.09
C ALA A 165 -10.24 -6.32 4.43
N GLN A 166 -11.10 -5.63 3.70
CA GLN A 166 -12.24 -6.22 3.00
C GLN A 166 -11.82 -7.33 2.01
N GLN A 167 -10.63 -7.22 1.42
CA GLN A 167 -10.12 -8.27 0.53
C GLN A 167 -9.74 -9.55 1.27
N ILE A 168 -9.48 -9.46 2.57
CA ILE A 168 -8.93 -10.53 3.40
C ILE A 168 -10.01 -11.21 4.24
N VAL A 169 -11.03 -10.48 4.68
CA VAL A 169 -12.09 -11.03 5.54
C VAL A 169 -13.28 -11.54 4.75
N LYS A 170 -13.98 -12.57 5.27
CA LYS A 170 -15.16 -13.21 4.66
C LYS A 170 -16.46 -12.44 4.89
N ARG A 171 -16.41 -11.12 4.88
CA ARG A 171 -17.60 -10.27 5.10
C ARG A 171 -17.57 -9.07 4.15
N ASP A 172 -18.74 -8.61 3.74
CA ASP A 172 -18.88 -7.41 2.93
C ASP A 172 -19.15 -6.22 3.86
N PHE A 173 -18.18 -5.31 3.92
CA PHE A 173 -18.29 -4.06 4.69
C PHE A 173 -19.00 -2.94 3.93
N GLY A 174 -19.42 -3.19 2.67
CA GLY A 174 -20.06 -2.17 1.83
C GLY A 174 -19.16 -0.98 1.51
N VAL A 175 -17.86 -1.13 1.70
CA VAL A 175 -16.88 -0.16 1.25
C VAL A 175 -16.38 -0.58 -0.14
N GLU A 176 -16.18 0.40 -1.02
CA GLU A 176 -15.54 0.11 -2.29
C GLU A 176 -14.11 -0.38 -2.05
N ASP A 177 -13.72 -1.41 -2.79
CA ASP A 177 -12.36 -1.91 -2.75
C ASP A 177 -11.42 -0.89 -3.41
N LYS A 178 -10.79 -0.05 -2.56
CA LYS A 178 -9.88 1.01 -3.02
C LYS A 178 -8.50 0.54 -3.42
N VAL A 179 -8.22 -0.74 -3.28
CA VAL A 179 -6.92 -1.30 -3.65
C VAL A 179 -6.64 -1.06 -5.13
N TYR A 180 -7.66 -1.09 -5.95
CA TYR A 180 -7.59 -0.89 -7.40
C TYR A 180 -8.20 0.43 -7.87
N GLU A 181 -8.64 1.31 -6.95
CA GLU A 181 -9.04 2.65 -7.33
C GLU A 181 -7.86 3.45 -7.91
N LYS A 182 -8.20 4.32 -8.84
CA LYS A 182 -7.25 5.17 -9.55
C LYS A 182 -6.19 5.73 -8.60
N ARG A 183 -4.93 5.53 -8.93
CA ARG A 183 -3.70 5.82 -8.19
C ARG A 183 -3.55 7.27 -7.69
N ARG A 184 -4.58 7.96 -7.39
CA ARG A 184 -4.52 9.29 -6.81
C ARG A 184 -3.90 9.29 -5.41
N TYR A 185 -3.89 8.11 -4.75
CA TYR A 185 -3.40 7.97 -3.39
C TYR A 185 -2.62 6.67 -3.24
N LEU A 186 -1.32 6.80 -3.02
CA LEU A 186 -0.53 5.68 -2.51
C LEU A 186 -0.91 5.47 -1.04
N ASN A 187 -1.15 4.23 -0.69
CA ASN A 187 -1.43 3.86 0.68
C ASN A 187 -0.13 3.44 1.35
N ASP A 188 0.40 4.26 2.24
CA ASP A 188 1.66 3.99 2.97
C ASP A 188 1.61 2.74 3.86
N GLN A 189 0.43 2.19 4.07
CA GLN A 189 0.26 0.96 4.85
C GLN A 189 0.30 -0.30 3.99
N ARG A 190 0.32 -0.18 2.67
CA ARG A 190 0.40 -1.30 1.74
C ARG A 190 1.82 -1.51 1.24
N PRO A 191 2.24 -2.76 1.01
CA PRO A 191 3.55 -3.05 0.47
C PRO A 191 3.73 -2.45 -0.93
N MET A 192 4.92 -1.92 -1.19
CA MET A 192 5.28 -1.32 -2.47
C MET A 192 6.39 -2.12 -3.15
N ILE A 193 6.42 -2.10 -4.48
CA ILE A 193 7.48 -2.68 -5.31
C ILE A 193 7.76 -1.71 -6.46
N ALA A 194 9.03 -1.50 -6.79
CA ALA A 194 9.42 -0.76 -7.98
C ALA A 194 9.86 -1.71 -9.10
N ILE A 195 9.06 -1.77 -10.18
CA ILE A 195 9.52 -2.38 -11.43
C ILE A 195 10.29 -1.32 -12.21
N THR A 196 11.50 -1.68 -12.64
CA THR A 196 12.39 -0.78 -13.38
C THR A 196 12.84 -1.39 -14.69
N TYR A 197 12.94 -0.56 -15.74
CA TYR A 197 13.30 -0.98 -17.08
C TYR A 197 14.51 -0.21 -17.56
N ASP A 198 15.60 -0.91 -17.84
CA ASP A 198 16.85 -0.34 -18.34
C ASP A 198 16.91 -0.34 -19.87
N ASP A 199 17.88 0.39 -20.42
CA ASP A 199 18.30 0.42 -21.82
C ASP A 199 17.32 1.06 -22.81
N GLY A 200 16.13 1.49 -22.37
CA GLY A 200 15.17 2.19 -23.22
C GLY A 200 15.67 3.57 -23.69
N PRO A 201 14.85 4.29 -24.45
CA PRO A 201 13.53 3.87 -24.93
C PRO A 201 13.60 2.89 -26.11
N PHE A 202 12.59 2.04 -26.23
CA PHE A 202 12.31 1.22 -27.40
C PHE A 202 10.80 1.10 -27.61
N PRO A 203 10.18 2.04 -28.34
CA PRO A 203 8.71 2.19 -28.42
C PRO A 203 7.90 0.92 -28.66
N PRO A 204 8.37 -0.08 -29.47
CA PRO A 204 7.61 -1.31 -29.67
C PRO A 204 7.41 -2.18 -28.44
N VAL A 205 8.25 -2.00 -27.40
CA VAL A 205 8.12 -2.68 -26.10
C VAL A 205 7.56 -1.73 -25.05
N ASP A 206 7.94 -0.46 -25.12
CA ASP A 206 7.47 0.58 -24.20
C ASP A 206 5.95 0.69 -24.23
N GLU A 207 5.32 0.67 -25.42
CA GLU A 207 3.86 0.73 -25.58
C GLU A 207 3.15 -0.42 -24.85
N ASP A 208 3.66 -1.65 -24.94
CA ASP A 208 3.13 -2.80 -24.23
C ASP A 208 3.18 -2.60 -22.71
N ILE A 209 4.27 -2.00 -22.22
CA ILE A 209 4.46 -1.70 -20.80
C ILE A 209 3.49 -0.60 -20.38
N TYR A 210 3.41 0.51 -21.14
CA TYR A 210 2.51 1.62 -20.83
C TYR A 210 1.05 1.21 -20.78
N GLU A 211 0.57 0.47 -21.79
CA GLU A 211 -0.81 -0.01 -21.83
C GLU A 211 -1.13 -0.92 -20.63
N THR A 212 -0.17 -1.77 -20.23
CA THR A 212 -0.34 -2.64 -19.08
C THR A 212 -0.38 -1.83 -17.79
N MET A 213 0.57 -0.94 -17.57
CA MET A 213 0.65 -0.11 -16.37
C MET A 213 -0.59 0.78 -16.21
N GLU A 214 -1.03 1.44 -17.30
CA GLU A 214 -2.24 2.27 -17.28
C GLU A 214 -3.51 1.50 -16.93
N LYS A 215 -3.66 0.31 -17.50
CA LYS A 215 -4.82 -0.54 -17.25
C LYS A 215 -5.02 -0.86 -15.77
N TYR A 216 -3.93 -0.98 -15.03
CA TYR A 216 -3.92 -1.34 -13.61
C TYR A 216 -3.53 -0.19 -12.68
N ASP A 217 -3.51 1.05 -13.20
CA ASP A 217 -3.05 2.25 -12.47
C ASP A 217 -1.69 2.08 -11.77
N ALA A 218 -0.84 1.24 -12.37
CA ALA A 218 0.52 0.96 -11.91
C ALA A 218 1.52 1.96 -12.49
N ARG A 219 2.66 2.14 -11.83
CA ARG A 219 3.77 2.97 -12.33
C ARG A 219 5.08 2.20 -12.24
N CYS A 220 6.05 2.66 -13.00
CA CYS A 220 7.39 2.08 -13.05
C CYS A 220 8.42 3.19 -13.35
N THR A 221 9.70 2.83 -13.33
CA THR A 221 10.80 3.74 -13.66
C THR A 221 11.57 3.22 -14.87
N PHE A 222 11.85 4.09 -15.82
CA PHE A 222 12.67 3.79 -17.00
C PHE A 222 14.03 4.47 -16.87
N TYR A 223 15.11 3.68 -16.86
CA TYR A 223 16.48 4.18 -16.94
C TYR A 223 16.89 4.22 -18.40
N ILE A 224 16.87 5.44 -18.98
CA ILE A 224 17.04 5.65 -20.42
C ILE A 224 18.48 5.95 -20.81
N VAL A 225 18.88 5.52 -22.02
CA VAL A 225 20.18 5.76 -22.63
C VAL A 225 20.09 6.97 -23.59
N GLY A 226 20.97 7.94 -23.43
CA GLY A 226 20.94 9.20 -24.18
C GLY A 226 21.03 9.02 -25.71
N ASP A 227 21.95 8.20 -26.18
CA ASP A 227 22.16 7.88 -27.62
C ASP A 227 20.90 7.31 -28.31
N ARG A 228 19.88 6.88 -27.54
CA ARG A 228 18.60 6.39 -28.08
C ARG A 228 17.55 7.47 -28.26
N LEU A 229 17.78 8.68 -27.77
CA LEU A 229 16.80 9.76 -27.76
C LEU A 229 16.66 10.45 -29.15
N SER A 230 16.33 9.67 -30.18
CA SER A 230 15.88 10.23 -31.47
C SER A 230 14.51 10.91 -31.29
N PRO A 231 14.10 11.80 -32.21
CA PRO A 231 12.80 12.51 -32.07
C PRO A 231 11.60 11.57 -31.83
N SER A 232 11.49 10.46 -32.57
CA SER A 232 10.40 9.49 -32.41
C SER A 232 10.48 8.69 -31.11
N TYR A 233 11.69 8.50 -30.56
CA TYR A 233 11.89 7.82 -29.29
C TYR A 233 11.67 8.76 -28.11
N LEU A 234 11.93 10.04 -28.31
CA LEU A 234 11.63 11.09 -27.35
C LEU A 234 10.11 11.22 -27.10
N GLU A 235 9.27 11.04 -28.14
CA GLU A 235 7.80 10.99 -28.00
C GLU A 235 7.37 9.84 -27.07
N SER A 236 8.05 8.70 -27.08
CA SER A 236 7.78 7.59 -26.15
C SER A 236 8.11 7.97 -24.71
N VAL A 237 9.22 8.68 -24.49
CA VAL A 237 9.59 9.19 -23.15
C VAL A 237 8.58 10.22 -22.65
N GLU A 238 8.15 11.14 -23.51
CA GLU A 238 7.10 12.12 -23.18
C GLU A 238 5.80 11.44 -22.76
N LYS A 239 5.40 10.37 -23.48
CA LYS A 239 4.24 9.56 -23.15
C LYS A 239 4.40 8.87 -21.79
N ALA A 240 5.57 8.28 -21.49
CA ALA A 240 5.86 7.70 -20.18
C ALA A 240 5.66 8.71 -19.05
N ILE A 241 6.21 9.92 -19.20
CA ILE A 241 6.06 11.02 -18.24
C ILE A 241 4.59 11.41 -18.08
N SER A 242 3.85 11.52 -19.17
CA SER A 242 2.43 11.91 -19.14
C SER A 242 1.55 10.88 -18.41
N TYR A 243 1.96 9.62 -18.40
CA TYR A 243 1.32 8.55 -17.65
C TYR A 243 1.79 8.43 -16.19
N GLY A 244 2.72 9.31 -15.78
CA GLY A 244 3.25 9.36 -14.42
C GLY A 244 4.34 8.33 -14.12
N HIS A 245 4.95 7.73 -15.15
CA HIS A 245 6.16 6.94 -14.97
C HIS A 245 7.35 7.86 -14.69
N GLU A 246 8.34 7.33 -13.97
CA GLU A 246 9.58 8.03 -13.70
C GLU A 246 10.62 7.74 -14.78
N ILE A 247 11.39 8.77 -15.14
CA ILE A 247 12.54 8.65 -16.01
C ILE A 247 13.81 8.87 -15.17
N GLY A 248 14.71 7.90 -15.23
CA GLY A 248 16.05 7.96 -14.65
C GLY A 248 17.14 7.94 -15.74
N SER A 249 18.34 8.35 -15.38
CA SER A 249 19.48 8.34 -16.31
C SER A 249 20.21 7.00 -16.31
N HIS A 250 20.44 6.43 -17.50
CA HIS A 250 21.28 5.24 -17.71
C HIS A 250 22.57 5.56 -18.47
N SER A 251 23.07 6.77 -18.32
CA SER A 251 24.18 7.38 -19.06
C SER A 251 23.92 7.63 -20.54
N GLU A 252 24.80 8.41 -21.18
CA GLU A 252 24.65 8.84 -22.57
C GLU A 252 24.73 7.65 -23.54
N ASN A 253 25.73 6.79 -23.42
CA ASN A 253 26.02 5.74 -24.41
C ASN A 253 26.27 4.37 -23.79
N HIS A 254 25.65 4.08 -22.64
CA HIS A 254 25.70 2.79 -21.95
C HIS A 254 27.12 2.28 -21.65
N GLN A 255 28.06 3.18 -21.31
CA GLN A 255 29.44 2.82 -21.00
C GLN A 255 29.64 2.43 -19.52
N TYR A 256 30.76 1.76 -19.24
CA TYR A 256 31.16 1.43 -17.88
C TYR A 256 31.60 2.69 -17.11
N LEU A 257 30.72 3.28 -16.30
CA LEU A 257 31.04 4.47 -15.49
C LEU A 257 32.19 4.23 -14.52
N SER A 258 32.36 2.99 -14.02
CA SER A 258 33.47 2.59 -13.14
C SER A 258 34.85 2.67 -13.79
N LYS A 259 34.92 2.82 -15.12
CA LYS A 259 36.19 2.96 -15.88
C LYS A 259 36.49 4.39 -16.28
N CYS A 260 35.60 5.32 -15.96
CA CYS A 260 35.74 6.74 -16.27
C CYS A 260 36.26 7.50 -15.02
N SER A 261 36.85 8.68 -15.22
CA SER A 261 37.00 9.62 -14.10
C SER A 261 35.63 10.06 -13.55
N ALA A 262 35.60 10.60 -12.37
CA ALA A 262 34.34 11.08 -11.79
C ALA A 262 33.70 12.18 -12.65
N GLU A 263 34.51 13.09 -13.18
CA GLU A 263 34.03 14.18 -14.07
C GLU A 263 33.47 13.63 -15.38
N GLU A 264 34.13 12.64 -16.01
CA GLU A 264 33.63 12.01 -17.23
C GLU A 264 32.30 11.28 -16.97
N ALA A 265 32.21 10.49 -15.88
CA ALA A 265 31.02 9.78 -15.53
C ALA A 265 29.83 10.73 -15.25
N MET A 266 30.08 11.83 -14.53
CA MET A 266 29.09 12.89 -14.32
C MET A 266 28.68 13.56 -15.64
N GLY A 267 29.64 13.79 -16.54
CA GLY A 267 29.38 14.35 -17.88
C GLY A 267 28.38 13.50 -18.65
N TYR A 268 28.53 12.17 -18.67
CA TYR A 268 27.62 11.25 -19.35
C TYR A 268 26.20 11.24 -18.75
N LEU A 269 26.07 11.38 -17.44
CA LEU A 269 24.75 11.53 -16.81
C LEU A 269 24.13 12.87 -17.12
N LYS A 270 24.93 13.94 -17.04
CA LYS A 270 24.46 15.30 -17.29
C LYS A 270 23.96 15.49 -18.73
N MET A 271 24.59 14.88 -19.73
CA MET A 271 24.13 14.97 -21.12
C MET A 271 22.68 14.48 -21.26
N VAL A 272 22.32 13.36 -20.63
CA VAL A 272 20.96 12.83 -20.66
C VAL A 272 20.00 13.78 -19.91
N ASN A 273 20.40 14.23 -18.72
CA ASN A 273 19.56 15.09 -17.88
C ASN A 273 19.28 16.44 -18.59
N ASP A 274 20.32 17.10 -19.08
CA ASP A 274 20.19 18.38 -19.80
C ASP A 274 19.29 18.25 -21.04
N TYR A 275 19.44 17.15 -21.80
CA TYR A 275 18.65 16.91 -22.99
C TYR A 275 17.17 16.69 -22.68
N VAL A 276 16.87 15.87 -21.69
CA VAL A 276 15.48 15.60 -21.26
C VAL A 276 14.83 16.86 -20.67
N GLU A 277 15.57 17.61 -19.86
CA GLU A 277 15.09 18.88 -19.30
C GLU A 277 14.84 19.92 -20.41
N GLU A 278 15.77 20.08 -21.37
CA GLU A 278 15.61 21.02 -22.49
C GLU A 278 14.40 20.66 -23.37
N LYS A 279 14.19 19.39 -23.66
CA LYS A 279 13.16 18.96 -24.62
C LYS A 279 11.80 18.73 -24.01
N LEU A 280 11.73 18.24 -22.76
CA LEU A 280 10.50 17.80 -22.12
C LEU A 280 10.17 18.58 -20.84
N GLY A 281 11.06 19.44 -20.36
CA GLY A 281 10.88 20.16 -19.08
C GLY A 281 10.85 19.21 -17.87
N TYR A 282 11.45 18.03 -17.97
CA TYR A 282 11.43 17.00 -16.95
C TYR A 282 12.79 16.88 -16.27
N GLU A 283 12.80 16.98 -14.94
CA GLU A 283 13.99 16.82 -14.11
C GLU A 283 14.21 15.34 -13.76
N ILE A 284 15.33 14.76 -14.19
CA ILE A 284 15.76 13.42 -13.80
C ILE A 284 16.33 13.47 -12.38
N LYS A 285 15.80 12.61 -11.48
CA LYS A 285 16.14 12.61 -10.05
C LYS A 285 17.02 11.45 -9.62
N THR A 286 17.10 10.39 -10.42
CA THR A 286 17.83 9.16 -10.08
C THR A 286 18.63 8.67 -11.28
N TYR A 287 19.69 7.91 -11.02
CA TYR A 287 20.43 7.24 -12.08
C TYR A 287 20.72 5.79 -11.74
N ARG A 288 20.94 4.99 -12.77
CA ARG A 288 21.46 3.63 -12.66
C ARG A 288 22.69 3.47 -13.54
N PRO A 289 23.85 3.02 -12.99
CA PRO A 289 25.03 2.83 -13.80
C PRO A 289 24.87 1.60 -14.69
N PRO A 290 25.23 1.67 -16.01
CA PRO A 290 25.24 0.52 -16.89
C PRO A 290 26.01 -0.66 -16.30
N TYR A 291 25.49 -1.88 -16.51
CA TYR A 291 26.05 -3.12 -15.98
C TYR A 291 26.10 -3.20 -14.44
N GLY A 292 25.49 -2.29 -13.72
CA GLY A 292 25.68 -2.13 -12.28
C GLY A 292 27.10 -1.69 -11.89
N ALA A 293 27.87 -1.16 -12.84
CA ALA A 293 29.28 -0.82 -12.67
C ALA A 293 29.42 0.60 -12.08
N ARG A 294 29.43 0.66 -10.75
CA ARG A 294 29.45 1.90 -9.95
C ARG A 294 30.79 2.65 -10.05
N ASN A 295 30.72 3.96 -9.92
CA ASN A 295 31.88 4.84 -9.71
C ASN A 295 31.72 5.54 -8.34
N LEU A 296 32.45 5.08 -7.34
CA LEU A 296 32.31 5.54 -5.97
C LEU A 296 32.75 7.01 -5.79
N GLU A 297 33.76 7.47 -6.54
CA GLU A 297 34.19 8.86 -6.50
C GLU A 297 33.10 9.79 -7.04
N MET A 298 32.42 9.38 -8.10
CA MET A 298 31.28 10.12 -8.66
C MET A 298 30.10 10.15 -7.66
N GLU A 299 29.80 9.01 -7.01
CA GLU A 299 28.70 8.91 -6.04
C GLU A 299 28.89 9.82 -4.83
N GLU A 300 30.14 10.11 -4.42
CA GLU A 300 30.40 11.04 -3.33
C GLU A 300 30.07 12.50 -3.67
N ILE A 301 30.18 12.89 -4.93
CA ILE A 301 30.07 14.28 -5.37
C ILE A 301 28.76 14.59 -6.10
N ILE A 302 28.07 13.60 -6.68
CA ILE A 302 26.79 13.82 -7.34
C ILE A 302 25.65 13.84 -6.30
N ASP A 303 24.75 14.79 -6.47
CA ASP A 303 23.57 14.92 -5.60
C ASP A 303 22.35 14.25 -6.21
N MET A 304 22.52 13.01 -6.66
CA MET A 304 21.48 12.18 -7.29
C MET A 304 21.67 10.72 -6.85
N PRO A 305 20.64 10.07 -6.29
CA PRO A 305 20.74 8.69 -5.83
C PRO A 305 21.09 7.71 -6.94
N CYS A 306 22.04 6.81 -6.65
CA CYS A 306 22.38 5.65 -7.46
C CYS A 306 21.43 4.50 -7.11
N ILE A 307 20.62 4.06 -8.07
CA ILE A 307 19.62 3.02 -7.86
C ILE A 307 20.06 1.71 -8.53
N MET A 308 20.21 0.69 -7.72
CA MET A 308 20.50 -0.68 -8.18
C MET A 308 19.21 -1.53 -8.12
N TRP A 309 19.34 -2.82 -7.88
CA TRP A 309 18.25 -3.78 -7.79
C TRP A 309 18.62 -4.92 -6.85
N ASN A 310 17.64 -5.53 -6.23
CA ASN A 310 17.79 -6.78 -5.47
C ASN A 310 17.08 -7.96 -6.14
N VAL A 311 16.19 -7.71 -7.11
CA VAL A 311 15.56 -8.76 -7.92
C VAL A 311 15.98 -8.60 -9.40
N ASP A 312 16.82 -9.53 -9.90
CA ASP A 312 17.25 -9.59 -11.30
C ASP A 312 16.41 -10.60 -12.08
N SER A 313 15.56 -10.11 -12.97
CA SER A 313 14.68 -10.94 -13.81
C SER A 313 15.43 -11.88 -14.75
N LYS A 314 16.69 -11.55 -15.11
CA LYS A 314 17.47 -12.23 -16.15
C LYS A 314 16.84 -12.23 -17.54
N ASP A 315 15.90 -11.32 -17.82
CA ASP A 315 15.24 -11.17 -19.11
C ASP A 315 16.24 -10.92 -20.27
N TRP A 316 17.29 -10.15 -19.99
CA TRP A 316 18.40 -9.90 -20.91
C TRP A 316 19.14 -11.17 -21.33
N LYS A 317 19.13 -12.20 -20.47
CA LYS A 317 19.86 -13.47 -20.70
C LYS A 317 19.00 -14.51 -21.39
N TYR A 318 17.78 -14.74 -20.86
CA TYR A 318 16.93 -15.84 -21.33
C TYR A 318 16.01 -15.40 -22.46
N ARG A 319 15.55 -14.14 -22.48
CA ARG A 319 14.65 -13.58 -23.48
C ARG A 319 13.37 -14.40 -23.64
N ASP A 320 12.90 -14.93 -22.52
CA ASP A 320 11.74 -15.78 -22.38
C ASP A 320 10.78 -15.19 -21.37
N GLU A 321 9.49 -15.13 -21.69
CA GLU A 321 8.49 -14.48 -20.83
C GLU A 321 8.14 -15.30 -19.59
N ASP A 322 8.12 -16.64 -19.74
CA ASP A 322 7.80 -17.54 -18.61
C ASP A 322 8.97 -17.57 -17.61
N GLU A 323 10.21 -17.69 -18.10
CA GLU A 323 11.39 -17.65 -17.25
C GLU A 323 11.53 -16.31 -16.52
N THR A 324 11.21 -15.19 -17.19
CA THR A 324 11.23 -13.85 -16.58
C THR A 324 10.18 -13.74 -15.48
N TYR A 325 8.96 -14.18 -15.76
CA TYR A 325 7.85 -14.18 -14.83
C TYR A 325 8.15 -15.05 -13.59
N ASP A 326 8.49 -16.31 -13.80
CA ASP A 326 8.71 -17.28 -12.73
C ASP A 326 9.85 -16.84 -11.78
N ARG A 327 10.92 -16.25 -12.33
CA ARG A 327 12.03 -15.72 -11.53
C ARG A 327 11.60 -14.61 -10.60
N ILE A 328 10.84 -13.65 -11.08
CA ILE A 328 10.37 -12.54 -10.28
C ILE A 328 9.39 -13.06 -9.22
N MET A 329 8.37 -13.79 -9.64
CA MET A 329 7.30 -14.26 -8.75
C MET A 329 7.78 -15.21 -7.64
N SER A 330 8.91 -15.90 -7.85
CA SER A 330 9.45 -16.82 -6.84
C SER A 330 10.27 -16.16 -5.74
N VAL A 331 10.64 -14.87 -5.88
CA VAL A 331 11.55 -14.19 -4.93
C VAL A 331 11.07 -12.82 -4.46
N VAL A 332 10.09 -12.25 -5.15
CA VAL A 332 9.65 -10.87 -4.89
C VAL A 332 9.08 -10.68 -3.49
N ASN A 333 9.49 -9.60 -2.84
CA ASN A 333 9.09 -9.18 -1.50
C ASN A 333 8.73 -7.68 -1.48
N PRO A 334 8.09 -7.18 -0.41
CA PRO A 334 7.92 -5.74 -0.21
C PRO A 334 9.25 -4.98 -0.29
N ASP A 335 9.19 -3.79 -0.88
CA ASP A 335 10.30 -2.83 -1.03
C ASP A 335 11.39 -3.25 -2.03
N ASP A 336 11.13 -4.31 -2.80
CA ASP A 336 12.03 -4.76 -3.84
C ASP A 336 12.11 -3.79 -5.02
N VAL A 337 13.31 -3.73 -5.60
CA VAL A 337 13.58 -3.10 -6.90
C VAL A 337 13.86 -4.19 -7.92
N ILE A 338 12.97 -4.33 -8.89
CA ILE A 338 13.04 -5.35 -9.93
C ILE A 338 13.73 -4.77 -11.16
N LEU A 339 14.82 -5.42 -11.61
CA LEU A 339 15.49 -5.11 -12.87
C LEU A 339 14.87 -5.88 -14.03
N MET A 340 14.43 -5.14 -15.04
CA MET A 340 14.03 -5.61 -16.37
C MET A 340 14.67 -4.70 -17.44
N HIS A 341 14.49 -5.03 -18.71
CA HIS A 341 15.04 -4.23 -19.83
C HIS A 341 13.96 -3.97 -20.89
N ALA A 342 13.75 -2.70 -21.23
CA ALA A 342 12.73 -2.28 -22.21
C ALA A 342 13.18 -2.53 -23.69
N LEU A 343 13.93 -3.58 -23.95
CA LEU A 343 14.45 -3.91 -25.27
C LEU A 343 13.88 -5.20 -25.87
N TYR A 344 13.24 -6.04 -25.06
CA TYR A 344 12.84 -7.38 -25.49
C TYR A 344 11.32 -7.52 -25.47
N TYR A 345 10.75 -8.04 -26.58
CA TYR A 345 9.31 -8.33 -26.63
C TYR A 345 8.86 -9.34 -25.56
N SER A 346 9.74 -10.24 -25.13
CA SER A 346 9.47 -11.15 -24.01
C SER A 346 9.27 -10.40 -22.71
N THR A 347 10.00 -9.32 -22.48
CA THR A 347 9.83 -8.46 -21.29
C THR A 347 8.46 -7.78 -21.28
N GLY A 348 8.04 -7.20 -22.42
CA GLY A 348 6.69 -6.61 -22.53
C GLY A 348 5.58 -7.65 -22.25
N ARG A 349 5.74 -8.88 -22.78
CA ARG A 349 4.79 -9.96 -22.52
C ARG A 349 4.80 -10.45 -21.07
N ALA A 350 5.99 -10.55 -20.45
CA ALA A 350 6.10 -10.88 -19.04
C ALA A 350 5.43 -9.81 -18.16
N THR A 351 5.60 -8.52 -18.49
CA THR A 351 4.96 -7.40 -17.79
C THR A 351 3.43 -7.52 -17.78
N ARG A 352 2.81 -7.95 -18.88
CA ARG A 352 1.34 -8.13 -18.98
C ARG A 352 0.79 -9.15 -17.97
N ARG A 353 1.64 -10.10 -17.53
CA ARG A 353 1.30 -11.12 -16.52
C ARG A 353 1.71 -10.67 -15.12
N LEU A 354 2.90 -10.12 -14.97
CA LEU A 354 3.46 -9.70 -13.70
C LEU A 354 2.59 -8.62 -13.01
N VAL A 355 2.18 -7.61 -13.78
CA VAL A 355 1.46 -6.45 -13.19
C VAL A 355 0.17 -6.87 -12.50
N PRO A 356 -0.79 -7.57 -13.15
CA PRO A 356 -2.00 -8.01 -12.46
C PRO A 356 -1.69 -8.93 -11.28
N ASP A 357 -0.80 -9.91 -11.45
CA ASP A 357 -0.55 -10.90 -10.41
C ASP A 357 0.16 -10.31 -9.18
N LEU A 358 1.03 -9.31 -9.36
CA LEU A 358 1.62 -8.57 -8.25
C LEU A 358 0.59 -7.69 -7.52
N ILE A 359 -0.34 -7.09 -8.28
CA ILE A 359 -1.44 -6.31 -7.69
C ILE A 359 -2.39 -7.24 -6.94
N ASP A 360 -2.73 -8.39 -7.48
CA ASP A 360 -3.56 -9.41 -6.83
C ASP A 360 -2.92 -9.94 -5.54
N LYS A 361 -1.59 -9.94 -5.45
CA LYS A 361 -0.84 -10.21 -4.21
C LYS A 361 -0.80 -9.01 -3.23
N GLY A 362 -1.49 -7.92 -3.53
CA GLY A 362 -1.62 -6.76 -2.66
C GLY A 362 -0.54 -5.69 -2.80
N TYR A 363 0.41 -5.86 -3.72
CA TYR A 363 1.46 -4.86 -3.95
C TYR A 363 0.94 -3.61 -4.66
N GLN A 364 1.51 -2.47 -4.31
CA GLN A 364 1.44 -1.25 -5.11
C GLN A 364 2.68 -1.17 -5.99
N LEU A 365 2.50 -1.07 -7.31
CA LEU A 365 3.60 -0.90 -8.25
C LEU A 365 3.88 0.58 -8.42
N VAL A 366 5.04 1.02 -7.96
CA VAL A 366 5.40 2.42 -7.77
C VAL A 366 6.65 2.81 -8.55
N THR A 367 6.88 4.11 -8.71
CA THR A 367 8.16 4.63 -9.20
C THR A 367 9.23 4.51 -8.12
N ILE A 368 10.49 4.63 -8.51
CA ILE A 368 11.60 4.66 -7.54
C ILE A 368 11.46 5.84 -6.59
N SER A 369 11.14 7.03 -7.10
CA SER A 369 10.96 8.21 -6.23
C SER A 369 9.87 8.00 -5.18
N GLU A 370 8.74 7.40 -5.55
CA GLU A 370 7.66 7.06 -4.63
C GLU A 370 8.10 6.01 -3.60
N LEU A 371 8.86 4.99 -4.01
CA LEU A 371 9.41 3.99 -3.09
C LEU A 371 10.40 4.60 -2.09
N LEU A 372 11.30 5.46 -2.56
CA LEU A 372 12.27 6.16 -1.70
C LEU A 372 11.58 7.08 -0.69
N GLU A 373 10.53 7.80 -1.12
CA GLU A 373 9.70 8.64 -0.25
C GLU A 373 9.00 7.80 0.82
N HIS A 374 8.38 6.69 0.43
CA HIS A 374 7.73 5.74 1.34
C HIS A 374 8.67 5.22 2.42
N LEU A 375 9.91 4.91 2.04
CA LEU A 375 10.95 4.42 2.94
C LEU A 375 11.66 5.53 3.74
N ASN A 376 11.32 6.80 3.51
CA ASN A 376 12.02 7.97 4.04
C ASN A 376 13.52 7.93 3.75
N PHE A 377 13.90 7.45 2.56
CA PHE A 377 15.28 7.28 2.17
C PHE A 377 15.94 8.63 1.83
N THR A 378 17.11 8.88 2.42
CA THR A 378 17.91 10.10 2.20
C THR A 378 19.35 9.81 1.78
N GLY A 379 19.65 8.55 1.44
CA GLY A 379 20.99 8.11 1.05
C GLY A 379 21.34 8.38 -0.41
N LYS A 380 22.57 8.05 -0.77
CA LYS A 380 23.08 8.17 -2.15
C LYS A 380 23.09 6.84 -2.93
N TYR A 381 22.78 5.74 -2.28
CA TYR A 381 22.76 4.41 -2.90
C TYR A 381 21.60 3.59 -2.36
N PHE A 382 20.82 2.98 -3.25
CA PHE A 382 19.68 2.14 -2.91
C PHE A 382 19.59 0.95 -3.87
N GLU A 383 19.26 -0.24 -3.35
CA GLU A 383 19.13 -1.47 -4.16
C GLU A 383 17.86 -2.30 -3.87
N GLY A 384 16.92 -1.78 -3.11
CA GLY A 384 15.83 -2.54 -2.51
C GLY A 384 16.21 -3.04 -1.11
N GLN A 385 15.25 -3.66 -0.43
CA GLN A 385 15.47 -4.11 0.96
C GLN A 385 15.09 -5.57 1.17
#